data_6070a4a25622aa150aa9018ec8984600
#
_entry.id   6070a4a25622aa150aa9018ec8984600
#
_cell.length_a   1.000
_cell.length_b   1.000
_cell.length_c   1.000
_cell.angle_alpha   90.00
_cell.angle_beta   90.00
_cell.angle_gamma   90.00
#
_symmetry.space_group_name_H-M   'P 1'
#
loop_
_entity.id
_entity.type
_entity.pdbx_description
1 polymer ?
#
loop_
_entity_poly.entity_id
_entity_poly.type
_entity_poly.pdbx_seq_one_letter_code
_entity_poly.pdbx_strand_id
1 'polypeptide(L)'
;VFHVSARALAASSLSIFGDHQDVMATRQTGFALLAESGVQEVMDLSAVAHLSAIKGRVPFINFFDGFRTSHEIQKIETLAYDDLAKLIDYDAVTAFRNRGLNPDNPVVRGTAQNPDIYFQTREAVNSYYEALPGIVEEYMNEINKLTGRKYGLFNYYGAPDAEEIIIAMGSACETIQTVVEKLNAEGRKVGLLAVHLYRPFSIKHFMAAVPKTVKRIAVMDRTKEPGSFGEPLYMDVRGAFYEAEISPLIIGGRYGLGSKELTPSEVLAVFENLTAAEPKNNFTVGIVDDVTNTSLAV
;
A
#
# COMPACT_ATOMS: atom_id res chain seq x y z
N VAL A 1 -3.45 -12.09 -11.29
CA VAL A 1 -3.90 -11.00 -10.40
C VAL A 1 -5.05 -11.48 -9.56
N PHE A 2 -5.01 -11.22 -8.25
CA PHE A 2 -6.14 -11.34 -7.34
C PHE A 2 -6.65 -9.95 -6.99
N HIS A 3 -7.95 -9.72 -7.16
CA HIS A 3 -8.63 -8.54 -6.64
C HIS A 3 -9.22 -8.91 -5.29
N VAL A 4 -8.76 -8.25 -4.23
CA VAL A 4 -9.04 -8.63 -2.85
C VAL A 4 -9.75 -7.49 -2.10
N SER A 5 -10.97 -7.78 -1.66
CA SER A 5 -11.68 -6.99 -0.68
C SER A 5 -11.15 -7.37 0.71
N ALA A 6 -10.17 -6.62 1.20
CA ALA A 6 -9.35 -6.99 2.35
C ALA A 6 -10.17 -7.10 3.65
N ARG A 7 -9.87 -8.13 4.45
CA ARG A 7 -10.65 -8.52 5.63
C ARG A 7 -9.78 -8.79 6.86
N ALA A 8 -10.45 -8.73 8.01
CA ALA A 8 -9.88 -9.16 9.29
C ALA A 8 -9.61 -10.67 9.32
N LEU A 9 -8.57 -11.08 10.02
CA LEU A 9 -8.33 -12.49 10.37
C LEU A 9 -9.11 -12.87 11.63
N ALA A 10 -9.65 -14.09 11.64
CA ALA A 10 -10.21 -14.65 12.85
C ALA A 10 -9.09 -14.90 13.88
N ALA A 11 -9.33 -14.50 15.13
CA ALA A 11 -8.44 -14.74 16.24
C ALA A 11 -9.21 -15.56 17.32
N SER A 12 -9.54 -14.96 18.45
CA SER A 12 -10.41 -15.60 19.45
C SER A 12 -11.87 -15.70 19.00
N SER A 13 -12.27 -14.88 18.03
CA SER A 13 -13.61 -14.86 17.43
C SER A 13 -13.53 -14.55 15.95
N LEU A 14 -14.56 -14.92 15.20
CA LEU A 14 -14.73 -14.55 13.80
C LEU A 14 -15.03 -13.05 13.68
N SER A 15 -14.32 -12.36 12.81
CA SER A 15 -14.71 -11.07 12.26
C SER A 15 -14.71 -11.15 10.75
N ILE A 16 -15.84 -10.81 10.13
CA ILE A 16 -15.98 -10.78 8.67
C ILE A 16 -15.73 -9.40 8.09
N PHE A 17 -15.53 -8.40 8.95
CA PHE A 17 -15.40 -7.01 8.55
C PHE A 17 -14.00 -6.67 8.00
N GLY A 18 -13.91 -5.49 7.38
CA GLY A 18 -12.71 -5.09 6.64
C GLY A 18 -11.59 -4.57 7.53
N ASP A 19 -10.40 -5.01 7.24
CA ASP A 19 -9.11 -4.40 7.55
C ASP A 19 -8.05 -5.05 6.65
N HIS A 20 -6.75 -4.82 6.90
CA HIS A 20 -5.69 -5.32 6.04
C HIS A 20 -4.98 -6.58 6.56
N GLN A 21 -5.52 -7.28 7.58
CA GLN A 21 -4.79 -8.38 8.21
C GLN A 21 -4.54 -9.55 7.26
N ASP A 22 -5.51 -9.91 6.40
CA ASP A 22 -5.38 -11.01 5.44
C ASP A 22 -4.31 -10.72 4.37
N VAL A 23 -4.34 -9.53 3.75
CA VAL A 23 -3.34 -9.15 2.75
C VAL A 23 -1.95 -8.95 3.36
N MET A 24 -1.86 -8.43 4.59
CA MET A 24 -0.58 -8.31 5.30
C MET A 24 -0.01 -9.69 5.68
N ALA A 25 -0.85 -10.67 6.00
CA ALA A 25 -0.40 -12.04 6.24
C ALA A 25 0.24 -12.68 4.98
N THR A 26 -0.16 -12.25 3.79
CA THR A 26 0.37 -12.75 2.52
C THR A 26 1.57 -11.97 1.98
N ARG A 27 2.02 -10.89 2.61
CA ARG A 27 3.08 -10.00 2.12
C ARG A 27 4.44 -10.67 1.86
N GLN A 28 4.66 -11.86 2.40
CA GLN A 28 5.91 -12.64 2.27
C GLN A 28 5.80 -13.75 1.21
N THR A 29 4.67 -13.88 0.52
CA THR A 29 4.43 -14.99 -0.42
C THR A 29 5.03 -14.75 -1.81
N GLY A 30 5.52 -13.53 -2.09
CA GLY A 30 6.08 -13.15 -3.39
C GLY A 30 5.07 -12.47 -4.32
N PHE A 31 3.83 -12.25 -3.90
CA PHE A 31 2.92 -11.39 -4.62
C PHE A 31 3.32 -9.91 -4.49
N ALA A 32 3.23 -9.17 -5.57
CA ALA A 32 3.20 -7.72 -5.49
C ALA A 32 1.88 -7.28 -4.84
N LEU A 33 1.95 -6.26 -3.97
CA LEU A 33 0.79 -5.73 -3.25
C LEU A 33 0.53 -4.29 -3.72
N LEU A 34 -0.62 -4.09 -4.36
CA LEU A 34 -1.09 -2.79 -4.85
C LEU A 34 -2.35 -2.39 -4.07
N ALA A 35 -2.27 -1.30 -3.31
CA ALA A 35 -3.33 -0.78 -2.45
C ALA A 35 -4.09 0.36 -3.12
N GLU A 36 -5.41 0.40 -2.93
CA GLU A 36 -6.32 1.37 -3.54
C GLU A 36 -7.19 2.03 -2.48
N SER A 37 -7.38 3.34 -2.60
CA SER A 37 -8.11 4.14 -1.62
C SER A 37 -9.62 4.18 -1.91
N GLY A 38 -10.03 4.43 -3.14
CA GLY A 38 -11.42 4.62 -3.52
C GLY A 38 -11.84 3.81 -4.74
N VAL A 39 -13.14 3.82 -5.06
CA VAL A 39 -13.72 3.01 -6.15
C VAL A 39 -13.15 3.37 -7.51
N GLN A 40 -12.83 4.65 -7.77
CA GLN A 40 -12.19 5.06 -9.02
C GLN A 40 -10.76 4.52 -9.12
N GLU A 41 -10.01 4.51 -8.03
CA GLU A 41 -8.68 3.91 -8.02
C GLU A 41 -8.72 2.42 -8.30
N VAL A 42 -9.71 1.70 -7.74
CA VAL A 42 -9.92 0.27 -8.02
C VAL A 42 -10.11 0.03 -9.53
N MET A 43 -10.89 0.85 -10.22
CA MET A 43 -11.08 0.74 -11.68
C MET A 43 -9.74 0.94 -12.42
N ASP A 44 -9.01 1.98 -12.10
CA ASP A 44 -7.83 2.41 -12.85
C ASP A 44 -6.60 1.54 -12.54
N LEU A 45 -6.34 1.29 -11.25
CA LEU A 45 -5.17 0.54 -10.83
C LEU A 45 -5.31 -0.97 -11.01
N SER A 46 -6.54 -1.48 -11.13
CA SER A 46 -6.75 -2.86 -11.59
C SER A 46 -6.13 -3.10 -12.96
N ALA A 47 -6.27 -2.15 -13.89
CA ALA A 47 -5.61 -2.25 -15.19
C ALA A 47 -4.07 -2.24 -15.05
N VAL A 48 -3.53 -1.35 -14.20
CA VAL A 48 -2.08 -1.31 -13.90
C VAL A 48 -1.60 -2.66 -13.36
N ALA A 49 -2.34 -3.28 -12.42
CA ALA A 49 -1.97 -4.57 -11.84
C ALA A 49 -1.88 -5.68 -12.91
N HIS A 50 -2.87 -5.76 -13.82
CA HIS A 50 -2.87 -6.76 -14.90
C HIS A 50 -1.73 -6.53 -15.89
N LEU A 51 -1.56 -5.31 -16.38
CA LEU A 51 -0.49 -4.95 -17.33
C LEU A 51 0.89 -5.21 -16.74
N SER A 52 1.09 -4.80 -15.48
CA SER A 52 2.34 -5.02 -14.75
C SER A 52 2.63 -6.48 -14.47
N ALA A 53 1.61 -7.29 -14.14
CA ALA A 53 1.77 -8.72 -13.95
C ALA A 53 2.22 -9.44 -15.23
N ILE A 54 1.68 -9.05 -16.39
CA ILE A 54 2.05 -9.61 -17.69
C ILE A 54 3.50 -9.27 -18.01
N LYS A 55 3.87 -7.99 -17.99
CA LYS A 55 5.20 -7.51 -18.35
C LYS A 55 6.26 -7.89 -17.31
N GLY A 56 5.96 -7.70 -16.03
CA GLY A 56 6.87 -7.93 -14.92
C GLY A 56 7.01 -9.39 -14.49
N ARG A 57 6.11 -10.29 -14.93
CA ARG A 57 6.11 -11.72 -14.60
C ARG A 57 6.03 -12.00 -13.08
N VAL A 58 5.39 -11.11 -12.34
CA VAL A 58 5.16 -11.22 -10.90
C VAL A 58 3.66 -11.22 -10.65
N PRO A 59 3.12 -12.14 -9.82
CA PRO A 59 1.70 -12.13 -9.48
C PRO A 59 1.36 -10.94 -8.60
N PHE A 60 0.11 -10.43 -8.71
CA PHE A 60 -0.38 -9.29 -7.94
C PHE A 60 -1.55 -9.67 -7.04
N ILE A 61 -1.54 -9.12 -5.84
CA ILE A 61 -2.70 -8.87 -5.01
C ILE A 61 -3.00 -7.37 -5.12
N ASN A 62 -4.07 -7.07 -5.82
CA ASN A 62 -4.64 -5.75 -5.98
C ASN A 62 -5.77 -5.63 -4.95
N PHE A 63 -5.62 -4.80 -3.91
CA PHE A 63 -6.51 -4.83 -2.78
C PHE A 63 -7.05 -3.46 -2.38
N PHE A 64 -8.26 -3.48 -1.88
CA PHE A 64 -9.00 -2.34 -1.36
C PHE A 64 -9.73 -2.75 -0.08
N ASP A 65 -10.19 -1.77 0.68
CA ASP A 65 -10.84 -2.03 1.96
C ASP A 65 -12.19 -2.73 1.81
N GLY A 66 -12.31 -3.92 2.42
CA GLY A 66 -13.55 -4.64 2.54
C GLY A 66 -14.55 -3.89 3.42
N PHE A 67 -15.85 -3.98 3.10
CA PHE A 67 -16.95 -3.26 3.75
C PHE A 67 -16.87 -1.73 3.73
N ARG A 68 -15.80 -1.17 3.19
CA ARG A 68 -15.67 0.24 2.86
C ARG A 68 -15.76 0.40 1.36
N THR A 69 -14.62 0.51 0.69
CA THR A 69 -14.55 0.67 -0.78
C THR A 69 -15.36 -0.40 -1.52
N SER A 70 -15.40 -1.65 -1.03
CA SER A 70 -16.18 -2.73 -1.65
C SER A 70 -17.71 -2.56 -1.57
N HIS A 71 -18.21 -1.68 -0.72
CA HIS A 71 -19.65 -1.43 -0.52
C HIS A 71 -20.06 0.00 -0.90
N GLU A 72 -19.12 0.81 -1.33
CA GLU A 72 -19.42 2.16 -1.79
C GLU A 72 -20.07 2.14 -3.17
N ILE A 73 -21.08 2.99 -3.35
CA ILE A 73 -21.71 3.23 -4.64
C ILE A 73 -21.28 4.60 -5.12
N GLN A 74 -20.38 4.62 -6.10
CA GLN A 74 -19.87 5.85 -6.68
C GLN A 74 -20.05 5.86 -8.20
N LYS A 75 -20.25 7.05 -8.76
CA LYS A 75 -20.13 7.25 -10.20
C LYS A 75 -18.65 7.33 -10.54
N ILE A 76 -18.19 6.40 -11.39
CA ILE A 76 -16.81 6.33 -11.86
C ILE A 76 -16.71 6.53 -13.36
N GLU A 77 -15.54 6.90 -13.84
CA GLU A 77 -15.16 6.88 -15.25
C GLU A 77 -14.52 5.54 -15.58
N THR A 78 -14.96 4.90 -16.66
CA THR A 78 -14.44 3.60 -17.08
C THR A 78 -13.38 3.76 -18.18
N LEU A 79 -12.38 2.89 -18.15
CA LEU A 79 -11.37 2.80 -19.21
C LEU A 79 -11.95 2.08 -20.43
N ALA A 80 -11.69 2.60 -21.64
CA ALA A 80 -12.11 1.94 -22.87
C ALA A 80 -11.23 0.72 -23.16
N TYR A 81 -11.86 -0.40 -23.56
CA TYR A 81 -11.12 -1.63 -23.89
C TYR A 81 -10.09 -1.44 -25.01
N ASP A 82 -10.42 -0.64 -26.02
CA ASP A 82 -9.50 -0.36 -27.14
C ASP A 82 -8.25 0.38 -26.68
N ASP A 83 -8.33 1.24 -25.67
CA ASP A 83 -7.17 1.94 -25.11
C ASP A 83 -6.36 1.00 -24.23
N LEU A 84 -7.00 0.17 -23.41
CA LEU A 84 -6.32 -0.87 -22.65
C LEU A 84 -5.57 -1.87 -23.54
N ALA A 85 -6.19 -2.27 -24.65
CA ALA A 85 -5.58 -3.20 -25.62
C ALA A 85 -4.28 -2.68 -26.20
N LYS A 86 -4.14 -1.35 -26.39
CA LYS A 86 -2.91 -0.71 -26.87
C LYS A 86 -1.76 -0.75 -25.87
N LEU A 87 -2.08 -0.88 -24.57
CA LEU A 87 -1.09 -0.91 -23.48
C LEU A 87 -0.54 -2.32 -23.22
N ILE A 88 -1.18 -3.35 -23.76
CA ILE A 88 -0.77 -4.74 -23.53
C ILE A 88 0.55 -5.03 -24.23
N ASP A 89 1.52 -5.54 -23.46
CA ASP A 89 2.76 -6.11 -24.00
C ASP A 89 2.45 -7.53 -24.56
N TYR A 90 2.11 -7.58 -25.87
CA TYR A 90 1.78 -8.84 -26.55
C TYR A 90 2.99 -9.76 -26.73
N ASP A 91 4.20 -9.25 -26.72
CA ASP A 91 5.42 -10.08 -26.75
C ASP A 91 5.58 -10.80 -25.40
N ALA A 92 5.30 -10.12 -24.28
CA ALA A 92 5.27 -10.75 -22.96
C ALA A 92 4.16 -11.81 -22.85
N VAL A 93 2.96 -11.57 -23.42
CA VAL A 93 1.87 -12.55 -23.50
C VAL A 93 2.31 -13.78 -24.31
N THR A 94 2.91 -13.58 -25.47
CA THR A 94 3.42 -14.67 -26.32
C THR A 94 4.51 -15.45 -25.62
N ALA A 95 5.47 -14.78 -24.98
CA ALA A 95 6.53 -15.39 -24.20
C ALA A 95 5.97 -16.20 -23.01
N PHE A 96 4.91 -15.71 -22.35
CA PHE A 96 4.22 -16.45 -21.29
C PHE A 96 3.59 -17.74 -21.83
N ARG A 97 2.85 -17.65 -22.94
CA ARG A 97 2.23 -18.83 -23.58
C ARG A 97 3.26 -19.86 -24.03
N ASN A 98 4.36 -19.41 -24.61
CA ASN A 98 5.46 -20.29 -25.07
C ASN A 98 6.18 -21.01 -23.91
N ARG A 99 6.14 -20.48 -22.69
CA ARG A 99 6.63 -21.17 -21.50
C ARG A 99 5.64 -22.19 -20.92
N GLY A 100 4.41 -22.18 -21.37
CA GLY A 100 3.39 -23.11 -20.92
C GLY A 100 3.73 -24.56 -21.32
N LEU A 101 3.35 -25.52 -20.46
CA LEU A 101 3.41 -26.94 -20.78
C LEU A 101 2.36 -27.25 -21.84
N ASN A 102 2.77 -27.80 -22.98
CA ASN A 102 1.89 -28.30 -24.03
C ASN A 102 2.54 -29.49 -24.75
N PRO A 103 1.78 -30.27 -25.53
CA PRO A 103 2.33 -31.45 -26.23
C PRO A 103 3.50 -31.14 -27.17
N ASP A 104 3.50 -29.96 -27.80
CA ASP A 104 4.55 -29.53 -28.75
C ASP A 104 5.79 -28.96 -28.03
N ASN A 105 5.65 -28.58 -26.76
CA ASN A 105 6.71 -28.04 -25.92
C ASN A 105 6.65 -28.71 -24.53
N PRO A 106 7.01 -29.99 -24.43
CA PRO A 106 7.00 -30.69 -23.16
C PRO A 106 8.13 -30.18 -22.26
N VAL A 107 7.78 -29.63 -21.10
CA VAL A 107 8.73 -29.18 -20.09
C VAL A 107 8.37 -29.76 -18.73
N VAL A 108 9.38 -30.14 -17.96
CA VAL A 108 9.21 -30.58 -16.58
C VAL A 108 9.42 -29.37 -15.67
N ARG A 109 8.42 -29.09 -14.83
CA ARG A 109 8.46 -28.01 -13.85
C ARG A 109 7.92 -28.49 -12.50
N GLY A 110 8.25 -27.78 -11.44
CA GLY A 110 7.76 -28.11 -10.10
C GLY A 110 8.42 -29.35 -9.49
N THR A 111 9.61 -29.71 -9.95
CA THR A 111 10.43 -30.75 -9.33
C THR A 111 10.99 -30.27 -7.99
N ALA A 112 11.33 -31.21 -7.09
CA ALA A 112 12.04 -30.89 -5.87
C ALA A 112 13.44 -30.34 -6.19
N GLN A 113 13.85 -29.32 -5.46
CA GLN A 113 15.19 -28.74 -5.53
C GLN A 113 15.94 -29.03 -4.25
N ASN A 114 17.14 -29.58 -4.39
CA ASN A 114 18.01 -29.89 -3.27
C ASN A 114 18.80 -28.64 -2.80
N PRO A 115 19.48 -28.70 -1.65
CA PRO A 115 20.27 -27.59 -1.11
C PRO A 115 21.29 -26.97 -2.05
N ASP A 116 21.77 -27.73 -3.03
CA ASP A 116 22.76 -27.30 -4.03
C ASP A 116 22.23 -26.28 -5.05
N ILE A 117 20.92 -26.26 -5.31
CA ILE A 117 20.31 -25.35 -6.32
C ILE A 117 19.18 -24.46 -5.80
N TYR A 118 18.51 -24.82 -4.69
CA TYR A 118 17.33 -24.09 -4.20
C TYR A 118 17.65 -22.63 -3.86
N PHE A 119 18.78 -22.39 -3.19
CA PHE A 119 19.18 -21.04 -2.79
C PHE A 119 19.42 -20.15 -4.02
N GLN A 120 20.15 -20.61 -4.99
CA GLN A 120 20.41 -19.87 -6.24
C GLN A 120 19.10 -19.57 -6.99
N THR A 121 18.17 -20.51 -7.01
CA THR A 121 16.86 -20.30 -7.65
C THR A 121 16.06 -19.22 -6.91
N ARG A 122 16.13 -19.18 -5.58
CA ARG A 122 15.47 -18.15 -4.78
C ARG A 122 16.08 -16.76 -5.01
N GLU A 123 17.41 -16.67 -5.14
CA GLU A 123 18.08 -15.39 -5.43
C GLU A 123 17.85 -14.92 -6.88
N ALA A 124 17.74 -15.83 -7.84
CA ALA A 124 17.52 -15.50 -9.25
C ALA A 124 16.21 -14.72 -9.52
N VAL A 125 15.25 -14.75 -8.60
CA VAL A 125 14.00 -13.99 -8.74
C VAL A 125 14.15 -12.50 -8.39
N ASN A 126 15.22 -12.10 -7.72
CA ASN A 126 15.43 -10.73 -7.24
C ASN A 126 15.32 -9.70 -8.39
N SER A 127 15.87 -10.01 -9.56
CA SER A 127 15.85 -9.13 -10.72
C SER A 127 14.42 -8.76 -11.19
N TYR A 128 13.45 -9.65 -11.01
CA TYR A 128 12.05 -9.36 -11.34
C TYR A 128 11.45 -8.34 -10.36
N TYR A 129 11.75 -8.47 -9.07
CA TYR A 129 11.25 -7.55 -8.05
C TYR A 129 11.96 -6.19 -8.10
N GLU A 130 13.23 -6.15 -8.48
CA GLU A 130 13.98 -4.90 -8.70
C GLU A 130 13.43 -4.10 -9.89
N ALA A 131 13.05 -4.79 -10.97
CA ALA A 131 12.47 -4.15 -12.15
C ALA A 131 11.01 -3.70 -11.96
N LEU A 132 10.26 -4.37 -11.08
CA LEU A 132 8.81 -4.22 -11.00
C LEU A 132 8.34 -2.80 -10.64
N PRO A 133 8.96 -2.04 -9.71
CA PRO A 133 8.52 -0.68 -9.41
C PRO A 133 8.54 0.22 -10.65
N GLY A 134 9.56 0.13 -11.49
CA GLY A 134 9.63 0.89 -12.74
C GLY A 134 8.56 0.50 -13.76
N ILE A 135 8.22 -0.79 -13.84
CA ILE A 135 7.13 -1.29 -14.71
C ILE A 135 5.77 -0.78 -14.23
N VAL A 136 5.52 -0.81 -12.91
CA VAL A 136 4.28 -0.29 -12.34
C VAL A 136 4.16 1.21 -12.56
N GLU A 137 5.25 1.97 -12.35
CA GLU A 137 5.29 3.42 -12.59
C GLU A 137 5.02 3.74 -14.08
N GLU A 138 5.60 2.98 -15.01
CA GLU A 138 5.33 3.12 -16.45
C GLU A 138 3.83 3.00 -16.74
N TYR A 139 3.17 1.92 -16.25
CA TYR A 139 1.76 1.72 -16.49
C TYR A 139 0.85 2.70 -15.73
N MET A 140 1.23 3.13 -14.53
CA MET A 140 0.55 4.24 -13.86
C MET A 140 0.58 5.51 -14.71
N ASN A 141 1.75 5.82 -15.31
CA ASN A 141 1.90 6.98 -16.20
C ASN A 141 1.06 6.86 -17.47
N GLU A 142 0.91 5.67 -18.05
CA GLU A 142 0.02 5.48 -19.21
C GLU A 142 -1.46 5.67 -18.83
N ILE A 143 -1.89 5.11 -17.68
CA ILE A 143 -3.26 5.34 -17.17
C ILE A 143 -3.47 6.83 -16.83
N ASN A 144 -2.49 7.52 -16.26
CA ASN A 144 -2.55 8.96 -16.01
C ASN A 144 -2.78 9.76 -17.29
N LYS A 145 -2.12 9.39 -18.40
CA LYS A 145 -2.34 10.03 -19.71
C LYS A 145 -3.74 9.83 -20.25
N LEU A 146 -4.30 8.64 -20.07
CA LEU A 146 -5.65 8.31 -20.53
C LEU A 146 -6.75 9.00 -19.71
N THR A 147 -6.52 9.16 -18.41
CA THR A 147 -7.56 9.57 -17.46
C THR A 147 -7.43 11.01 -16.97
N GLY A 148 -6.25 11.61 -17.13
CA GLY A 148 -5.92 12.92 -16.53
C GLY A 148 -5.70 12.88 -15.01
N ARG A 149 -5.81 11.71 -14.37
CA ARG A 149 -5.50 11.50 -12.95
C ARG A 149 -3.99 11.38 -12.72
N LYS A 150 -3.55 11.36 -11.47
CA LYS A 150 -2.12 11.32 -11.12
C LYS A 150 -1.85 10.21 -10.12
N TYR A 151 -1.61 9.02 -10.61
CA TYR A 151 -1.18 7.88 -9.82
C TYR A 151 0.34 7.74 -9.83
N GLY A 152 0.91 7.38 -8.68
CA GLY A 152 2.31 7.02 -8.50
C GLY A 152 2.42 5.89 -7.49
N LEU A 153 3.59 5.29 -7.34
CA LEU A 153 3.83 4.23 -6.36
C LEU A 153 3.57 4.72 -4.94
N PHE A 154 3.84 6.00 -4.72
CA PHE A 154 3.57 6.76 -3.50
C PHE A 154 3.04 8.13 -3.93
N ASN A 155 1.86 8.52 -3.47
CA ASN A 155 1.29 9.81 -3.77
C ASN A 155 1.36 10.73 -2.55
N TYR A 156 1.99 11.89 -2.72
CA TYR A 156 2.05 12.90 -1.68
C TYR A 156 0.95 13.95 -1.86
N TYR A 157 0.26 14.25 -0.77
CA TYR A 157 -0.77 15.29 -0.67
C TYR A 157 -0.48 16.20 0.52
N GLY A 158 -0.41 17.51 0.31
CA GLY A 158 -0.21 18.48 1.38
C GLY A 158 0.78 19.58 1.06
N ALA A 159 1.29 20.26 2.09
CA ALA A 159 2.26 21.33 1.95
C ALA A 159 3.60 20.78 1.41
N PRO A 160 4.21 21.41 0.39
CA PRO A 160 5.47 20.93 -0.18
C PRO A 160 6.65 21.01 0.82
N ASP A 161 6.51 21.84 1.84
CA ASP A 161 7.45 22.03 2.93
C ASP A 161 6.90 21.51 4.28
N ALA A 162 6.09 20.45 4.24
CA ALA A 162 5.52 19.85 5.44
C ALA A 162 6.61 19.36 6.39
N GLU A 163 6.41 19.62 7.67
CA GLU A 163 7.26 19.12 8.76
C GLU A 163 6.67 17.88 9.44
N GLU A 164 5.37 17.67 9.28
CA GLU A 164 4.60 16.57 9.86
C GLU A 164 3.80 15.88 8.77
N ILE A 165 3.95 14.56 8.67
CA ILE A 165 3.18 13.77 7.69
C ILE A 165 2.59 12.52 8.33
N ILE A 166 1.45 12.09 7.77
CA ILE A 166 0.91 10.75 8.00
C ILE A 166 1.24 9.89 6.78
N ILE A 167 1.60 8.64 7.00
CA ILE A 167 1.77 7.62 5.96
C ILE A 167 0.71 6.55 6.17
N ALA A 168 -0.06 6.25 5.14
CA ALA A 168 -1.14 5.26 5.20
C ALA A 168 -1.38 4.62 3.83
N MET A 169 -2.23 3.59 3.78
CA MET A 169 -2.73 2.96 2.55
C MET A 169 -4.22 2.65 2.67
N GLY A 170 -4.89 2.48 1.53
CA GLY A 170 -6.31 2.16 1.47
C GLY A 170 -7.21 3.37 1.75
N SER A 171 -8.47 3.10 2.09
CA SER A 171 -9.54 4.11 2.17
C SER A 171 -9.31 5.22 3.22
N ALA A 172 -8.46 4.98 4.21
CA ALA A 172 -8.08 6.01 5.17
C ALA A 172 -7.44 7.24 4.52
N CYS A 173 -6.77 7.07 3.38
CA CYS A 173 -6.10 8.17 2.70
C CYS A 173 -7.05 9.31 2.34
N GLU A 174 -8.29 9.03 1.95
CA GLU A 174 -9.29 10.07 1.61
C GLU A 174 -9.67 10.90 2.85
N THR A 175 -9.91 10.24 3.99
CA THR A 175 -10.21 10.94 5.26
C THR A 175 -9.01 11.77 5.74
N ILE A 176 -7.80 11.21 5.65
CA ILE A 176 -6.57 11.90 6.06
C ILE A 176 -6.33 13.10 5.14
N GLN A 177 -6.51 12.96 3.83
CA GLN A 177 -6.34 14.05 2.87
C GLN A 177 -7.28 15.23 3.19
N THR A 178 -8.55 14.95 3.49
CA THR A 178 -9.53 15.99 3.88
C THR A 178 -9.04 16.78 5.11
N VAL A 179 -8.49 16.10 6.10
CA VAL A 179 -7.94 16.76 7.30
C VAL A 179 -6.68 17.56 6.97
N VAL A 180 -5.78 17.00 6.15
CA VAL A 180 -4.56 17.68 5.68
C VAL A 180 -4.91 18.97 4.94
N GLU A 181 -5.88 18.93 4.04
CA GLU A 181 -6.36 20.13 3.31
C GLU A 181 -6.87 21.21 4.27
N LYS A 182 -7.68 20.82 5.25
CA LYS A 182 -8.19 21.73 6.28
C LYS A 182 -7.06 22.35 7.10
N LEU A 183 -6.15 21.54 7.64
CA LEU A 183 -5.05 22.02 8.48
C LEU A 183 -4.10 22.95 7.71
N ASN A 184 -3.83 22.65 6.43
CA ASN A 184 -3.02 23.54 5.59
C ASN A 184 -3.74 24.86 5.29
N ALA A 185 -5.06 24.84 5.11
CA ALA A 185 -5.86 26.08 4.98
C ALA A 185 -5.82 26.94 6.26
N GLU A 186 -5.64 26.32 7.42
CA GLU A 186 -5.46 26.97 8.72
C GLU A 186 -4.01 27.40 8.98
N GLY A 187 -3.08 27.13 8.04
CA GLY A 187 -1.69 27.56 8.09
C GLY A 187 -0.71 26.54 8.70
N ARG A 188 -1.14 25.31 9.01
CA ARG A 188 -0.23 24.22 9.37
C ARG A 188 0.46 23.68 8.11
N LYS A 189 1.66 23.13 8.28
CA LYS A 189 2.44 22.52 7.19
C LYS A 189 2.46 21.01 7.36
N VAL A 190 1.38 20.38 6.97
CA VAL A 190 1.16 18.93 7.13
C VAL A 190 0.94 18.24 5.79
N GLY A 191 1.12 16.93 5.79
CA GLY A 191 0.93 16.13 4.59
C GLY A 191 0.51 14.69 4.85
N LEU A 192 0.06 14.05 3.78
CA LEU A 192 -0.21 12.61 3.66
C LEU A 192 0.69 12.03 2.59
N LEU A 193 1.33 10.92 2.87
CA LEU A 193 1.93 10.04 1.86
C LEU A 193 1.08 8.76 1.76
N ALA A 194 0.31 8.66 0.68
CA ALA A 194 -0.48 7.47 0.36
C ALA A 194 0.40 6.43 -0.34
N VAL A 195 0.34 5.19 0.14
CA VAL A 195 1.11 4.06 -0.41
C VAL A 195 0.22 3.25 -1.34
N HIS A 196 0.59 3.16 -2.63
CA HIS A 196 -0.06 2.27 -3.59
C HIS A 196 0.73 0.98 -3.78
N LEU A 197 1.99 1.03 -4.22
CA LEU A 197 2.79 -0.19 -4.34
C LEU A 197 3.50 -0.49 -3.02
N TYR A 198 2.89 -1.38 -2.23
CA TYR A 198 3.45 -1.79 -0.94
C TYR A 198 4.52 -2.89 -1.09
N ARG A 199 4.36 -3.82 -2.04
CA ARG A 199 5.35 -4.85 -2.38
C ARG A 199 5.57 -4.94 -3.89
N PRO A 200 6.82 -4.90 -4.36
CA PRO A 200 8.04 -4.63 -3.59
C PRO A 200 8.07 -3.18 -3.07
N PHE A 201 8.59 -2.98 -1.85
CA PHE A 201 8.72 -1.65 -1.27
C PHE A 201 9.96 -0.95 -1.85
N SER A 202 9.74 0.02 -2.73
CA SER A 202 10.84 0.73 -3.39
C SER A 202 11.29 1.94 -2.56
N ILE A 203 12.39 1.77 -1.82
CA ILE A 203 12.99 2.85 -1.01
C ILE A 203 13.28 4.08 -1.88
N LYS A 204 13.80 3.89 -3.10
CA LYS A 204 14.08 4.98 -4.04
C LYS A 204 12.86 5.86 -4.31
N HIS A 205 11.72 5.25 -4.68
CA HIS A 205 10.50 5.99 -5.00
C HIS A 205 9.83 6.55 -3.74
N PHE A 206 9.88 5.81 -2.63
CA PHE A 206 9.40 6.27 -1.34
C PHE A 206 10.13 7.55 -0.90
N MET A 207 11.46 7.54 -0.85
CA MET A 207 12.25 8.69 -0.43
C MET A 207 12.12 9.89 -1.40
N ALA A 208 11.87 9.64 -2.68
CA ALA A 208 11.60 10.71 -3.65
C ALA A 208 10.25 11.41 -3.41
N ALA A 209 9.27 10.70 -2.82
CA ALA A 209 7.95 11.24 -2.53
C ALA A 209 7.86 11.93 -1.16
N VAL A 210 8.79 11.64 -0.24
CA VAL A 210 8.82 12.26 1.10
C VAL A 210 9.37 13.69 1.03
N PRO A 211 8.67 14.69 1.62
CA PRO A 211 9.20 16.05 1.72
C PRO A 211 10.53 16.09 2.49
N LYS A 212 11.54 16.80 1.97
CA LYS A 212 12.85 16.90 2.61
C LYS A 212 12.83 17.64 3.96
N THR A 213 11.78 18.39 4.21
CA THR A 213 11.55 19.18 5.44
C THR A 213 10.93 18.38 6.57
N VAL A 214 10.54 17.12 6.32
CA VAL A 214 9.82 16.31 7.30
C VAL A 214 10.66 16.07 8.57
N LYS A 215 10.06 16.32 9.72
CA LYS A 215 10.65 16.13 11.05
C LYS A 215 9.94 15.03 11.85
N ARG A 216 8.66 14.79 11.55
CA ARG A 216 7.80 13.86 12.29
C ARG A 216 6.90 13.10 11.35
N ILE A 217 6.80 11.80 11.56
CA ILE A 217 6.01 10.88 10.74
C ILE A 217 5.17 10.01 11.66
N ALA A 218 3.86 9.98 11.42
CA ALA A 218 2.98 8.94 11.96
C ALA A 218 2.67 7.93 10.86
N VAL A 219 2.97 6.67 11.09
CA VAL A 219 2.62 5.59 10.17
C VAL A 219 1.38 4.89 10.69
N MET A 220 0.32 4.89 9.87
CA MET A 220 -1.00 4.36 10.24
C MET A 220 -1.24 3.04 9.54
N ASP A 221 -1.26 1.97 10.32
CA ASP A 221 -1.52 0.60 9.86
C ASP A 221 -2.95 0.17 10.19
N ARG A 222 -3.66 -0.38 9.19
CA ARG A 222 -4.99 -1.00 9.39
C ARG A 222 -4.87 -2.51 9.60
N THR A 223 -3.91 -2.90 10.41
CA THR A 223 -3.61 -4.30 10.71
C THR A 223 -3.08 -4.46 12.13
N LYS A 224 -3.12 -5.67 12.63
CA LYS A 224 -2.46 -6.05 13.89
C LYS A 224 -1.65 -7.31 13.66
N GLU A 225 -0.33 -7.22 13.83
CA GLU A 225 0.57 -8.37 13.82
C GLU A 225 0.89 -8.78 15.27
N PRO A 226 0.26 -9.86 15.79
CA PRO A 226 0.51 -10.30 17.15
C PRO A 226 1.98 -10.70 17.35
N GLY A 227 2.59 -10.19 18.43
CA GLY A 227 3.99 -10.51 18.78
C GLY A 227 5.03 -9.64 18.10
N SER A 228 4.69 -8.81 17.12
CA SER A 228 5.58 -7.81 16.55
C SER A 228 5.66 -6.57 17.43
N PHE A 229 6.79 -5.89 17.43
CA PHE A 229 6.97 -4.60 18.13
C PHE A 229 6.50 -3.40 17.30
N GLY A 230 6.01 -3.63 16.10
CA GLY A 230 5.42 -2.64 15.21
C GLY A 230 4.66 -3.31 14.08
N GLU A 231 3.74 -2.58 13.46
CA GLU A 231 2.95 -3.09 12.36
C GLU A 231 3.76 -3.04 11.03
N PRO A 232 3.36 -3.78 9.99
CA PRO A 232 4.18 -3.98 8.79
C PRO A 232 4.62 -2.70 8.08
N LEU A 233 3.69 -1.76 7.81
CA LEU A 233 4.05 -0.52 7.11
C LEU A 233 4.99 0.34 7.97
N TYR A 234 4.71 0.45 9.27
CA TYR A 234 5.58 1.17 10.21
C TYR A 234 7.01 0.62 10.21
N MET A 235 7.15 -0.71 10.19
CA MET A 235 8.46 -1.35 10.18
C MET A 235 9.22 -1.08 8.87
N ASP A 236 8.53 -1.15 7.73
CA ASP A 236 9.14 -0.88 6.43
C ASP A 236 9.56 0.60 6.28
N VAL A 237 8.70 1.53 6.74
CA VAL A 237 9.04 2.96 6.75
C VAL A 237 10.26 3.24 7.63
N ARG A 238 10.32 2.67 8.84
CA ARG A 238 11.51 2.80 9.69
C ARG A 238 12.77 2.25 9.01
N GLY A 239 12.66 1.08 8.37
CA GLY A 239 13.75 0.49 7.61
C GLY A 239 14.24 1.38 6.47
N ALA A 240 13.32 2.04 5.76
CA ALA A 240 13.66 2.94 4.66
C ALA A 240 14.45 4.18 5.11
N PHE A 241 14.27 4.63 6.34
CA PHE A 241 15.02 5.77 6.89
C PHE A 241 16.35 5.40 7.55
N TYR A 242 16.70 4.11 7.65
CA TYR A 242 17.93 3.69 8.35
C TYR A 242 19.21 4.28 7.76
N GLU A 243 19.28 4.39 6.43
CA GLU A 243 20.42 4.96 5.71
C GLU A 243 20.06 6.31 5.03
N ALA A 244 18.95 6.92 5.41
CA ALA A 244 18.50 8.16 4.80
C ALA A 244 19.30 9.37 5.33
N GLU A 245 19.41 10.43 4.51
CA GLU A 245 20.06 11.69 4.88
C GLU A 245 19.29 12.45 5.98
N ILE A 246 17.98 12.19 6.12
CA ILE A 246 17.12 12.80 7.15
C ILE A 246 16.70 11.76 8.18
N SER A 247 16.56 12.17 9.42
CA SER A 247 16.19 11.30 10.54
C SER A 247 14.98 11.88 11.29
N PRO A 248 13.77 11.76 10.74
CA PRO A 248 12.56 12.23 11.42
C PRO A 248 12.23 11.33 12.62
N LEU A 249 11.46 11.88 13.57
CA LEU A 249 10.75 11.05 14.55
C LEU A 249 9.70 10.22 13.82
N ILE A 250 9.71 8.89 13.98
CA ILE A 250 8.73 8.00 13.35
C ILE A 250 7.99 7.23 14.44
N ILE A 251 6.68 7.42 14.50
CA ILE A 251 5.78 6.70 15.40
C ILE A 251 4.76 5.88 14.61
N GLY A 252 4.36 4.75 15.16
CA GLY A 252 3.38 3.85 14.55
C GLY A 252 2.07 3.86 15.31
N GLY A 253 0.96 3.81 14.58
CA GLY A 253 -0.38 3.74 15.11
C GLY A 253 -1.26 2.75 14.35
N ARG A 254 -2.29 2.24 15.04
CA ARG A 254 -3.30 1.35 14.47
C ARG A 254 -4.66 2.02 14.46
N TYR A 255 -5.43 1.73 13.42
CA TYR A 255 -6.79 2.21 13.25
C TYR A 255 -7.67 1.17 12.57
N GLY A 256 -8.97 1.32 12.68
CA GLY A 256 -9.95 0.76 11.75
C GLY A 256 -10.04 -0.77 11.68
N LEU A 257 -9.52 -1.51 12.67
CA LEU A 257 -9.64 -2.98 12.69
C LEU A 257 -11.10 -3.40 12.73
N GLY A 258 -11.42 -4.44 11.95
CA GLY A 258 -12.80 -4.94 11.87
C GLY A 258 -13.81 -3.89 11.42
N SER A 259 -13.46 -3.02 10.48
CA SER A 259 -14.26 -1.91 9.95
C SER A 259 -14.62 -0.82 10.95
N LYS A 260 -13.87 -0.68 12.05
CA LYS A 260 -14.02 0.49 12.91
C LYS A 260 -13.78 1.76 12.07
N GLU A 261 -14.61 2.77 12.29
CA GLU A 261 -14.47 4.07 11.60
C GLU A 261 -13.12 4.73 11.90
N LEU A 262 -12.62 5.50 10.93
CA LEU A 262 -11.58 6.49 11.14
C LEU A 262 -12.20 7.87 10.86
N THR A 263 -12.38 8.64 11.90
CA THR A 263 -13.02 9.96 11.83
C THR A 263 -11.98 11.07 11.62
N PRO A 264 -12.38 12.23 11.08
CA PRO A 264 -11.50 13.41 11.00
C PRO A 264 -10.92 13.85 12.34
N SER A 265 -11.67 13.72 13.45
CA SER A 265 -11.16 14.05 14.79
C SER A 265 -10.06 13.08 15.25
N GLU A 266 -10.16 11.81 14.91
CA GLU A 266 -9.10 10.84 15.19
C GLU A 266 -7.83 11.12 14.38
N VAL A 267 -7.96 11.53 13.12
CA VAL A 267 -6.82 11.97 12.30
C VAL A 267 -6.18 13.23 12.90
N LEU A 268 -6.98 14.18 13.37
CA LEU A 268 -6.46 15.38 14.07
C LEU A 268 -5.67 14.96 15.32
N ALA A 269 -6.20 14.04 16.14
CA ALA A 269 -5.51 13.53 17.33
C ALA A 269 -4.15 12.88 16.99
N VAL A 270 -4.01 12.24 15.81
CA VAL A 270 -2.72 11.73 15.33
C VAL A 270 -1.72 12.86 15.10
N PHE A 271 -2.13 13.97 14.45
CA PHE A 271 -1.25 15.13 14.26
C PHE A 271 -0.92 15.83 15.58
N GLU A 272 -1.85 15.88 16.53
CA GLU A 272 -1.59 16.42 17.88
C GLU A 272 -0.60 15.55 18.65
N ASN A 273 -0.73 14.23 18.55
CA ASN A 273 0.24 13.30 19.13
C ASN A 273 1.64 13.49 18.55
N LEU A 274 1.77 13.75 17.24
CA LEU A 274 3.07 14.02 16.60
C LEU A 274 3.79 15.24 17.18
N THR A 275 3.03 16.22 17.66
CA THR A 275 3.56 17.49 18.23
C THR A 275 3.60 17.51 19.76
N ALA A 276 3.08 16.48 20.41
CA ALA A 276 3.13 16.38 21.87
C ALA A 276 4.58 16.40 22.40
N ALA A 277 4.78 16.84 23.62
CA ALA A 277 6.09 16.85 24.27
C ALA A 277 6.69 15.43 24.36
N GLU A 278 5.84 14.44 24.60
CA GLU A 278 6.17 13.01 24.60
C GLU A 278 5.22 12.27 23.65
N PRO A 279 5.53 12.18 22.35
CA PRO A 279 4.67 11.50 21.39
C PRO A 279 4.51 10.03 21.71
N LYS A 280 3.26 9.57 21.81
CA LYS A 280 2.95 8.17 22.08
C LYS A 280 3.22 7.35 20.82
N ASN A 281 4.13 6.38 20.93
CA ASN A 281 4.38 5.39 19.88
C ASN A 281 3.54 4.13 20.16
N ASN A 282 3.30 3.33 19.12
CA ASN A 282 2.47 2.12 19.19
C ASN A 282 1.04 2.41 19.71
N PHE A 283 0.50 3.54 19.26
CA PHE A 283 -0.82 4.01 19.68
C PHE A 283 -1.95 3.37 18.87
N THR A 284 -3.18 3.57 19.35
CA THR A 284 -4.42 3.26 18.62
C THR A 284 -5.32 4.49 18.59
N VAL A 285 -6.22 4.56 17.61
CA VAL A 285 -7.33 5.50 17.55
C VAL A 285 -8.65 4.76 17.42
N GLY A 286 -9.73 5.36 17.91
CA GLY A 286 -11.08 4.80 17.80
C GLY A 286 -11.41 3.67 18.78
N ILE A 287 -10.58 3.39 19.78
CA ILE A 287 -10.88 2.43 20.84
C ILE A 287 -11.50 3.17 22.03
N VAL A 288 -12.69 2.74 22.43
CA VAL A 288 -13.36 3.14 23.67
C VAL A 288 -13.15 2.03 24.70
N ASP A 289 -13.03 2.36 25.97
CA ASP A 289 -12.75 1.40 27.06
C ASP A 289 -11.43 0.63 26.85
N ASP A 290 -10.36 1.38 26.53
CA ASP A 290 -9.06 0.84 26.19
C ASP A 290 -8.36 0.21 27.42
N VAL A 291 -8.46 -1.11 27.54
CA VAL A 291 -7.78 -1.90 28.60
C VAL A 291 -6.26 -1.99 28.39
N THR A 292 -5.74 -1.59 27.24
CA THR A 292 -4.31 -1.68 26.89
C THR A 292 -3.57 -0.35 27.06
N ASN A 293 -4.30 0.73 27.31
CA ASN A 293 -3.79 2.10 27.41
C ASN A 293 -2.99 2.56 26.16
N THR A 294 -3.42 2.12 24.98
CA THR A 294 -2.79 2.48 23.70
C THR A 294 -3.53 3.60 22.97
N SER A 295 -4.81 3.86 23.32
CA SER A 295 -5.66 4.83 22.65
C SER A 295 -5.16 6.26 22.80
N LEU A 296 -5.31 7.05 21.75
CA LEU A 296 -5.23 8.51 21.83
C LEU A 296 -6.58 9.06 22.30
N ALA A 297 -6.53 10.13 23.09
CA ALA A 297 -7.74 10.90 23.41
C ALA A 297 -8.22 11.65 22.14
N VAL A 298 -9.53 11.63 21.91
CA VAL A 298 -10.18 12.26 20.74
C VAL A 298 -11.23 13.26 21.23
#